data_b25691735eed6f061f27af0dc628104d
#
_entry.id   b25691735eed6f061f27af0dc628104d
#
_cell.length_a   1.000
_cell.length_b   1.000
_cell.length_c   1.000
_cell.angle_alpha   90.00
_cell.angle_beta   90.00
_cell.angle_gamma   90.00
#
_symmetry.space_group_name_H-M   'P 1'
#
loop_
_entity.id
_entity.type
_entity.pdbx_description
1 polymer ?
#
loop_
_entity_poly.entity_id
_entity_poly.type
_entity_poly.pdbx_seq_one_letter_code
_entity_poly.pdbx_strand_id
1 'polypeptide(L)'
;MLVTVRRLLLPLLGIALVLGVWWAVAVSDFDTLTPTPAAVLRSLVDGLSSGELLVDIRLSVLRVLIGVGIGCTLAVPVGFALAWFRLLRSMFNPLVSFFRALPPLALIPLVIVYLGIGETARISVLVYAAFFSAVIVIYESVAAIDDVYVRAGRALGATEYELFRRVVVPLTVPQIFVGVRVALGVCWATVVAAELVAAQRGLGAMMQDAAAFFRQDDVFVGIILIGLCALVMDRVVQLLMSRMVRWQERVAR
;
A
#
# COMPACT_ATOMS: atom_id res chain seq x y z
N MET A 1 -13.94 -32.73 6.68
CA MET A 1 -12.53 -33.09 6.50
C MET A 1 -12.04 -32.84 5.08
N LEU A 2 -12.70 -33.30 4.02
CA LEU A 2 -12.32 -33.08 2.62
C LEU A 2 -12.25 -31.60 2.18
N VAL A 3 -13.15 -30.73 2.65
CA VAL A 3 -13.18 -29.29 2.32
C VAL A 3 -11.99 -28.55 2.91
N THR A 4 -11.57 -28.89 4.12
CA THR A 4 -10.42 -28.28 4.81
C THR A 4 -9.09 -28.70 4.17
N VAL A 5 -8.96 -29.96 3.80
CA VAL A 5 -7.79 -30.49 3.08
C VAL A 5 -7.64 -29.83 1.71
N ARG A 6 -8.73 -29.67 0.97
CA ARG A 6 -8.74 -28.99 -0.34
C ARG A 6 -8.38 -27.49 -0.23
N ARG A 7 -8.80 -26.81 0.87
CA ARG A 7 -8.46 -25.39 1.12
C ARG A 7 -6.98 -25.15 1.38
N LEU A 8 -6.26 -26.13 1.90
CA LEU A 8 -4.82 -26.06 2.15
C LEU A 8 -3.98 -26.59 0.98
N LEU A 9 -4.44 -27.64 0.31
CA LEU A 9 -3.70 -28.24 -0.80
C LEU A 9 -3.63 -27.35 -2.05
N LEU A 10 -4.72 -26.64 -2.40
CA LEU A 10 -4.74 -25.80 -3.58
C LEU A 10 -3.72 -24.64 -3.54
N PRO A 11 -3.60 -23.86 -2.46
CA PRO A 11 -2.55 -22.85 -2.35
C PRO A 11 -1.13 -23.43 -2.39
N LEU A 12 -0.92 -24.57 -1.73
CA LEU A 12 0.39 -25.26 -1.74
C LEU A 12 0.77 -25.76 -3.14
N LEU A 13 -0.18 -26.34 -3.88
CA LEU A 13 0.02 -26.71 -5.28
C LEU A 13 0.35 -25.50 -6.15
N GLY A 14 -0.33 -24.36 -5.94
CA GLY A 14 -0.03 -23.12 -6.65
C GLY A 14 1.40 -22.64 -6.40
N ILE A 15 1.83 -22.63 -5.13
CA ILE A 15 3.19 -22.26 -4.76
C ILE A 15 4.22 -23.25 -5.35
N ALA A 16 3.96 -24.54 -5.25
CA ALA A 16 4.84 -25.58 -5.81
C ALA A 16 4.96 -25.45 -7.33
N LEU A 17 3.87 -25.14 -8.03
CA LEU A 17 3.87 -24.92 -9.47
C LEU A 17 4.71 -23.69 -9.85
N VAL A 18 4.55 -22.57 -9.15
CA VAL A 18 5.32 -21.34 -9.39
C VAL A 18 6.82 -21.60 -9.14
N LEU A 19 7.17 -22.25 -8.04
CA LEU A 19 8.56 -22.62 -7.73
C LEU A 19 9.14 -23.62 -8.74
N GLY A 20 8.33 -24.56 -9.21
CA GLY A 20 8.74 -25.53 -10.24
C GLY A 20 9.00 -24.86 -11.60
N VAL A 21 8.13 -23.93 -12.01
CA VAL A 21 8.35 -23.13 -13.24
C VAL A 21 9.58 -22.25 -13.10
N TRP A 22 9.76 -21.56 -11.96
CA TRP A 22 10.94 -20.77 -11.71
C TRP A 22 12.23 -21.62 -11.77
N TRP A 23 12.23 -22.77 -11.09
CA TRP A 23 13.37 -23.72 -11.15
C TRP A 23 13.66 -24.16 -12.59
N ALA A 24 12.63 -24.56 -13.35
CA ALA A 24 12.79 -25.01 -14.73
C ALA A 24 13.38 -23.90 -15.63
N VAL A 25 12.94 -22.65 -15.46
CA VAL A 25 13.50 -21.49 -16.18
C VAL A 25 14.96 -21.27 -15.78
N ALA A 26 15.27 -21.27 -14.49
CA ALA A 26 16.61 -20.99 -13.98
C ALA A 26 17.66 -22.07 -14.36
N VAL A 27 17.24 -23.31 -14.69
CA VAL A 27 18.12 -24.40 -15.10
C VAL A 27 18.15 -24.57 -16.64
N SER A 28 17.25 -23.87 -17.36
CA SER A 28 17.24 -23.91 -18.82
C SER A 28 18.45 -23.16 -19.38
N ASP A 29 19.08 -23.70 -20.42
CA ASP A 29 20.23 -23.08 -21.11
C ASP A 29 19.89 -21.75 -21.82
N PHE A 30 18.59 -21.37 -21.83
CA PHE A 30 18.11 -20.15 -22.47
C PHE A 30 18.32 -18.89 -21.65
N ASP A 31 18.48 -18.99 -20.30
CA ASP A 31 18.62 -17.82 -19.45
C ASP A 31 19.66 -18.04 -18.34
N THR A 32 20.85 -17.52 -18.58
CA THR A 32 21.95 -17.56 -17.59
C THR A 32 21.82 -16.48 -16.49
N LEU A 33 20.83 -15.57 -16.61
CA LEU A 33 20.65 -14.42 -15.71
C LEU A 33 19.61 -14.69 -14.61
N THR A 34 18.77 -15.71 -14.75
CA THR A 34 17.77 -16.05 -13.74
C THR A 34 18.39 -16.92 -12.64
N PRO A 35 18.49 -16.44 -11.39
CA PRO A 35 19.06 -17.23 -10.30
C PRO A 35 18.12 -18.35 -9.89
N THR A 36 18.70 -19.46 -9.43
CA THR A 36 17.92 -20.57 -8.87
C THR A 36 17.29 -20.17 -7.53
N PRO A 37 16.13 -20.75 -7.13
CA PRO A 37 15.55 -20.52 -5.81
C PRO A 37 16.51 -20.79 -4.66
N ALA A 38 17.43 -21.77 -4.82
CA ALA A 38 18.43 -22.08 -3.81
C ALA A 38 19.51 -20.99 -3.70
N ALA A 39 19.93 -20.37 -4.80
CA ALA A 39 20.88 -19.25 -4.78
C ALA A 39 20.25 -18.03 -4.09
N VAL A 40 19.01 -17.70 -4.43
CA VAL A 40 18.26 -16.61 -3.78
C VAL A 40 18.08 -16.85 -2.28
N LEU A 41 17.79 -18.10 -1.87
CA LEU A 41 17.68 -18.43 -0.44
C LEU A 41 19.02 -18.27 0.30
N ARG A 42 20.15 -18.65 -0.31
CA ARG A 42 21.49 -18.44 0.27
C ARG A 42 21.78 -16.96 0.42
N SER A 43 21.59 -16.16 -0.65
CA SER A 43 21.78 -14.72 -0.60
C SER A 43 20.90 -14.06 0.49
N LEU A 44 19.64 -14.50 0.65
CA LEU A 44 18.75 -14.02 1.72
C LEU A 44 19.35 -14.35 3.12
N VAL A 45 19.83 -15.57 3.34
CA VAL A 45 20.40 -15.97 4.64
C VAL A 45 21.69 -15.19 4.92
N ASP A 46 22.56 -15.03 3.92
CA ASP A 46 23.80 -14.28 4.05
C ASP A 46 23.54 -12.79 4.36
N GLY A 47 22.60 -12.16 3.64
CA GLY A 47 22.18 -10.78 3.88
C GLY A 47 21.52 -10.56 5.25
N LEU A 48 20.77 -11.55 5.75
CA LEU A 48 20.20 -11.49 7.11
C LEU A 48 21.29 -11.69 8.18
N SER A 49 22.25 -12.57 7.94
CA SER A 49 23.34 -12.86 8.90
C SER A 49 24.31 -11.69 9.03
N SER A 50 24.56 -10.92 7.95
CA SER A 50 25.36 -9.70 7.97
C SER A 50 24.67 -8.54 8.71
N GLY A 51 23.33 -8.59 8.84
CA GLY A 51 22.51 -7.52 9.40
C GLY A 51 22.23 -6.35 8.46
N GLU A 52 22.89 -6.26 7.31
CA GLU A 52 22.69 -5.17 6.35
C GLU A 52 21.26 -5.15 5.78
N LEU A 53 20.77 -6.33 5.41
CA LEU A 53 19.42 -6.51 4.87
C LEU A 53 18.32 -6.07 5.85
N LEU A 54 18.52 -6.28 7.15
CA LEU A 54 17.59 -5.83 8.19
C LEU A 54 17.50 -4.31 8.28
N VAL A 55 18.61 -3.60 8.06
CA VAL A 55 18.64 -2.15 8.01
C VAL A 55 17.84 -1.64 6.81
N ASP A 56 18.03 -2.24 5.64
CA ASP A 56 17.34 -1.84 4.42
C ASP A 56 15.83 -2.11 4.50
N ILE A 57 15.41 -3.27 5.02
CA ILE A 57 14.00 -3.60 5.31
C ILE A 57 13.41 -2.54 6.26
N ARG A 58 14.07 -2.27 7.37
CA ARG A 58 13.59 -1.30 8.36
C ARG A 58 13.40 0.09 7.78
N LEU A 59 14.34 0.56 6.98
CA LEU A 59 14.27 1.90 6.38
C LEU A 59 13.11 2.00 5.37
N SER A 60 12.97 1.04 4.46
CA SER A 60 11.86 1.02 3.49
C SER A 60 10.50 0.93 4.20
N VAL A 61 10.36 0.05 5.20
CA VAL A 61 9.14 -0.09 6.01
C VAL A 61 8.80 1.21 6.74
N LEU A 62 9.78 1.87 7.37
CA LEU A 62 9.56 3.14 8.08
C LEU A 62 9.13 4.26 7.12
N ARG A 63 9.75 4.36 5.93
CA ARG A 63 9.34 5.33 4.91
C ARG A 63 7.88 5.13 4.49
N VAL A 64 7.50 3.89 4.20
CA VAL A 64 6.11 3.56 3.83
C VAL A 64 5.14 3.86 4.97
N LEU A 65 5.46 3.48 6.20
CA LEU A 65 4.62 3.75 7.38
C LEU A 65 4.41 5.25 7.61
N ILE A 66 5.48 6.05 7.51
CA ILE A 66 5.39 7.52 7.67
C ILE A 66 4.57 8.12 6.53
N GLY A 67 4.86 7.74 5.27
CA GLY A 67 4.15 8.24 4.10
C GLY A 67 2.66 7.93 4.14
N VAL A 68 2.30 6.68 4.41
CA VAL A 68 0.90 6.24 4.56
C VAL A 68 0.24 6.89 5.78
N GLY A 69 0.94 6.95 6.92
CA GLY A 69 0.42 7.56 8.14
C GLY A 69 0.04 9.02 7.94
N ILE A 70 0.95 9.84 7.41
CA ILE A 70 0.69 11.26 7.14
C ILE A 70 -0.35 11.40 6.02
N GLY A 71 -0.16 10.71 4.88
CA GLY A 71 -1.04 10.83 3.72
C GLY A 71 -2.48 10.46 4.02
N CYS A 72 -2.72 9.32 4.70
CA CYS A 72 -4.06 8.89 5.08
C CYS A 72 -4.69 9.80 6.16
N THR A 73 -3.90 10.27 7.13
CA THR A 73 -4.40 11.21 8.15
C THR A 73 -4.92 12.51 7.52
N LEU A 74 -4.22 13.02 6.50
CA LEU A 74 -4.67 14.18 5.73
C LEU A 74 -5.85 13.85 4.80
N ALA A 75 -5.86 12.66 4.21
CA ALA A 75 -6.89 12.23 3.27
C ALA A 75 -8.27 12.07 3.93
N VAL A 76 -8.33 11.62 5.20
CA VAL A 76 -9.61 11.41 5.90
C VAL A 76 -10.43 12.70 5.99
N PRO A 77 -9.97 13.80 6.60
CA PRO A 77 -10.76 15.02 6.70
C PRO A 77 -11.07 15.63 5.33
N VAL A 78 -10.14 15.57 4.37
CA VAL A 78 -10.35 16.10 3.03
C VAL A 78 -11.41 15.28 2.27
N GLY A 79 -11.34 13.94 2.32
CA GLY A 79 -12.32 13.07 1.68
C GLY A 79 -13.74 13.28 2.23
N PHE A 80 -13.89 13.40 3.55
CA PHE A 80 -15.15 13.75 4.17
C PHE A 80 -15.64 15.15 3.77
N ALA A 81 -14.77 16.17 3.75
CA ALA A 81 -15.12 17.52 3.37
C ALA A 81 -15.61 17.60 1.92
N LEU A 82 -14.93 16.94 0.99
CA LEU A 82 -15.32 16.85 -0.42
C LEU A 82 -16.66 16.14 -0.61
N ALA A 83 -16.92 15.12 0.19
CA ALA A 83 -18.19 14.39 0.11
C ALA A 83 -19.36 15.18 0.72
N TRP A 84 -19.13 15.85 1.86
CA TRP A 84 -20.18 16.57 2.59
C TRP A 84 -20.53 17.92 2.00
N PHE A 85 -19.52 18.71 1.59
CA PHE A 85 -19.73 20.06 1.08
C PHE A 85 -19.78 20.09 -0.44
N ARG A 86 -20.97 20.30 -1.01
CA ARG A 86 -21.19 20.35 -2.47
C ARG A 86 -20.31 21.40 -3.19
N LEU A 87 -20.07 22.55 -2.54
CA LEU A 87 -19.21 23.59 -3.08
C LEU A 87 -17.75 23.12 -3.19
N LEU A 88 -17.21 22.53 -2.13
CA LEU A 88 -15.85 22.00 -2.14
C LEU A 88 -15.69 20.89 -3.20
N ARG A 89 -16.70 20.03 -3.33
CA ARG A 89 -16.73 18.99 -4.36
C ARG A 89 -16.62 19.59 -5.76
N SER A 90 -17.45 20.58 -6.11
CA SER A 90 -17.45 21.16 -7.45
C SER A 90 -16.15 21.90 -7.77
N MET A 91 -15.48 22.49 -6.77
CA MET A 91 -14.23 23.22 -6.96
C MET A 91 -13.00 22.29 -7.00
N PHE A 92 -12.91 21.31 -6.11
CA PHE A 92 -11.68 20.55 -5.89
C PHE A 92 -11.68 19.17 -6.52
N ASN A 93 -12.83 18.56 -6.83
CA ASN A 93 -12.88 17.24 -7.43
C ASN A 93 -12.10 17.12 -8.76
N PRO A 94 -12.16 18.09 -9.69
CA PRO A 94 -11.35 18.06 -10.90
C PRO A 94 -9.84 18.08 -10.60
N LEU A 95 -9.43 18.88 -9.59
CA LEU A 95 -8.02 18.94 -9.16
C LEU A 95 -7.55 17.63 -8.52
N VAL A 96 -8.35 17.08 -7.62
CA VAL A 96 -8.05 15.79 -6.99
C VAL A 96 -7.93 14.69 -8.05
N SER A 97 -8.85 14.67 -9.03
CA SER A 97 -8.81 13.70 -10.13
C SER A 97 -7.57 13.88 -11.01
N PHE A 98 -7.17 15.11 -11.29
CA PHE A 98 -5.95 15.42 -12.05
C PHE A 98 -4.70 14.94 -11.30
N PHE A 99 -4.53 15.35 -10.04
CA PHE A 99 -3.36 14.97 -9.26
C PHE A 99 -3.28 13.46 -8.98
N ARG A 100 -4.41 12.79 -8.78
CA ARG A 100 -4.45 11.32 -8.67
C ARG A 100 -3.96 10.62 -9.93
N ALA A 101 -4.20 11.19 -11.10
CA ALA A 101 -3.77 10.61 -12.37
C ALA A 101 -2.27 10.77 -12.62
N LEU A 102 -1.60 11.70 -11.93
CA LEU A 102 -0.16 11.87 -12.05
C LEU A 102 0.57 10.73 -11.33
N PRO A 103 1.44 9.97 -12.03
CA PRO A 103 2.25 8.95 -11.39
C PRO A 103 3.17 9.58 -10.33
N PRO A 104 3.18 9.11 -9.07
CA PRO A 104 4.06 9.66 -8.04
C PRO A 104 5.55 9.61 -8.44
N LEU A 105 5.94 8.60 -9.20
CA LEU A 105 7.29 8.45 -9.76
C LEU A 105 7.71 9.67 -10.60
N ALA A 106 6.81 10.23 -11.39
CA ALA A 106 7.09 11.38 -12.24
C ALA A 106 7.39 12.67 -11.45
N LEU A 107 6.97 12.72 -10.17
CA LEU A 107 7.21 13.87 -9.30
C LEU A 107 8.56 13.82 -8.60
N ILE A 108 9.27 12.69 -8.58
CA ILE A 108 10.54 12.53 -7.87
C ILE A 108 11.57 13.59 -8.28
N PRO A 109 11.85 13.84 -9.58
CA PRO A 109 12.81 14.87 -9.98
C PRO A 109 12.41 16.26 -9.49
N LEU A 110 11.13 16.61 -9.57
CA LEU A 110 10.61 17.89 -9.12
C LEU A 110 10.79 18.06 -7.60
N VAL A 111 10.44 17.03 -6.83
CA VAL A 111 10.56 17.04 -5.37
C VAL A 111 12.02 17.16 -4.95
N ILE A 112 12.95 16.49 -5.65
CA ILE A 112 14.40 16.61 -5.39
C ILE A 112 14.91 18.04 -5.65
N VAL A 113 14.42 18.70 -6.68
CA VAL A 113 14.82 20.10 -6.98
C VAL A 113 14.40 21.04 -5.86
N TYR A 114 13.19 20.87 -5.29
CA TYR A 114 12.68 21.78 -4.25
C TYR A 114 13.12 21.41 -2.82
N LEU A 115 13.20 20.13 -2.49
CA LEU A 115 13.49 19.65 -1.13
C LEU A 115 14.89 19.07 -0.97
N GLY A 116 15.67 19.00 -2.06
CA GLY A 116 16.98 18.37 -2.06
C GLY A 116 16.90 16.83 -2.05
N ILE A 117 18.10 16.21 -2.15
CA ILE A 117 18.25 14.76 -2.03
C ILE A 117 18.23 14.37 -0.56
N GLY A 118 17.19 13.66 -0.11
CA GLY A 118 17.11 13.26 1.30
C GLY A 118 15.83 12.52 1.65
N GLU A 119 15.68 12.19 2.94
CA GLU A 119 14.50 11.48 3.46
C GLU A 119 13.22 12.31 3.29
N THR A 120 13.31 13.64 3.45
CA THR A 120 12.16 14.55 3.27
C THR A 120 11.57 14.44 1.87
N ALA A 121 12.40 14.41 0.83
CA ALA A 121 11.94 14.27 -0.55
C ALA A 121 11.23 12.94 -0.76
N ARG A 122 11.82 11.83 -0.30
CA ARG A 122 11.25 10.49 -0.43
C ARG A 122 9.91 10.37 0.30
N ILE A 123 9.85 10.82 1.55
CA ILE A 123 8.63 10.79 2.35
C ILE A 123 7.55 11.67 1.72
N SER A 124 7.88 12.85 1.19
CA SER A 124 6.91 13.74 0.54
C SER A 124 6.22 13.09 -0.66
N VAL A 125 6.97 12.35 -1.49
CA VAL A 125 6.39 11.60 -2.63
C VAL A 125 5.47 10.47 -2.13
N LEU A 126 5.85 9.79 -1.04
CA LEU A 126 5.00 8.76 -0.43
C LEU A 126 3.73 9.33 0.19
N VAL A 127 3.83 10.50 0.86
CA VAL A 127 2.66 11.21 1.40
C VAL A 127 1.71 11.61 0.27
N TYR A 128 2.25 12.14 -0.83
CA TYR A 128 1.45 12.44 -2.02
C TYR A 128 0.73 11.19 -2.55
N ALA A 129 1.46 10.10 -2.74
CA ALA A 129 0.92 8.83 -3.23
C ALA A 129 -0.20 8.28 -2.33
N ALA A 130 0.03 8.28 -1.02
CA ALA A 130 -0.94 7.82 -0.03
C ALA A 130 -2.17 8.73 0.02
N PHE A 131 -1.97 10.05 0.05
CA PHE A 131 -3.04 11.04 0.14
C PHE A 131 -4.02 10.91 -1.03
N PHE A 132 -3.53 10.99 -2.28
CA PHE A 132 -4.41 10.95 -3.45
C PHE A 132 -5.05 9.58 -3.68
N SER A 133 -4.41 8.50 -3.26
CA SER A 133 -5.00 7.16 -3.30
C SER A 133 -6.12 6.99 -2.25
N ALA A 134 -5.93 7.50 -1.03
CA ALA A 134 -6.89 7.33 0.05
C ALA A 134 -8.07 8.32 -0.06
N VAL A 135 -7.82 9.59 -0.44
CA VAL A 135 -8.86 10.63 -0.46
C VAL A 135 -10.02 10.27 -1.38
N ILE A 136 -9.73 9.67 -2.54
CA ILE A 136 -10.78 9.29 -3.48
C ILE A 136 -11.63 8.13 -2.97
N VAL A 137 -11.00 7.13 -2.33
CA VAL A 137 -11.72 5.99 -1.75
C VAL A 137 -12.67 6.47 -0.64
N ILE A 138 -12.22 7.38 0.21
CA ILE A 138 -13.03 7.95 1.29
C ILE A 138 -14.16 8.79 0.72
N TYR A 139 -13.86 9.68 -0.23
CA TYR A 139 -14.85 10.51 -0.91
C TYR A 139 -15.95 9.67 -1.58
N GLU A 140 -15.57 8.69 -2.40
CA GLU A 140 -16.53 7.81 -3.09
C GLU A 140 -17.36 7.00 -2.10
N SER A 141 -16.77 6.54 -1.00
CA SER A 141 -17.46 5.77 0.03
C SER A 141 -18.53 6.58 0.77
N VAL A 142 -18.23 7.84 1.09
CA VAL A 142 -19.22 8.73 1.71
C VAL A 142 -20.34 9.07 0.70
N ALA A 143 -19.98 9.31 -0.55
CA ALA A 143 -20.94 9.61 -1.61
C ALA A 143 -21.85 8.40 -1.96
N ALA A 144 -21.41 7.18 -1.69
CA ALA A 144 -22.17 5.95 -1.91
C ALA A 144 -23.09 5.56 -0.74
N ILE A 145 -23.09 6.32 0.36
CA ILE A 145 -24.02 6.06 1.47
C ILE A 145 -25.45 6.29 0.98
N ASP A 146 -26.32 5.28 1.19
CA ASP A 146 -27.73 5.37 0.79
C ASP A 146 -28.45 6.49 1.55
N ASP A 147 -29.13 7.36 0.78
CA ASP A 147 -29.93 8.48 1.31
C ASP A 147 -31.00 8.04 2.31
N VAL A 148 -31.39 6.77 2.32
CA VAL A 148 -32.33 6.21 3.29
C VAL A 148 -31.84 6.40 4.73
N TYR A 149 -30.53 6.18 4.98
CA TYR A 149 -29.96 6.38 6.32
C TYR A 149 -30.01 7.84 6.76
N VAL A 150 -29.71 8.76 5.83
CA VAL A 150 -29.72 10.20 6.09
C VAL A 150 -31.17 10.68 6.33
N ARG A 151 -32.10 10.26 5.47
CA ARG A 151 -33.53 10.59 5.63
C ARG A 151 -34.13 10.04 6.93
N ALA A 152 -33.80 8.80 7.27
CA ALA A 152 -34.28 8.20 8.54
C ALA A 152 -33.77 8.99 9.76
N GLY A 153 -32.48 9.37 9.75
CA GLY A 153 -31.93 10.19 10.83
C GLY A 153 -32.61 11.55 10.96
N ARG A 154 -32.87 12.23 9.83
CA ARG A 154 -33.61 13.52 9.83
C ARG A 154 -35.04 13.35 10.31
N ALA A 155 -35.74 12.28 9.94
CA ALA A 155 -37.10 11.98 10.41
C ALA A 155 -37.15 11.75 11.93
N LEU A 156 -36.06 11.28 12.53
CA LEU A 156 -35.90 11.14 13.98
C LEU A 156 -35.43 12.43 14.68
N GLY A 157 -35.31 13.55 13.96
CA GLY A 157 -34.92 14.85 14.50
C GLY A 157 -33.42 15.06 14.68
N ALA A 158 -32.57 14.23 14.05
CA ALA A 158 -31.13 14.40 14.15
C ALA A 158 -30.65 15.68 13.42
N THR A 159 -29.78 16.42 14.08
CA THR A 159 -29.09 17.57 13.47
C THR A 159 -28.05 17.11 12.42
N GLU A 160 -27.63 17.99 11.53
CA GLU A 160 -26.58 17.67 10.51
C GLU A 160 -25.28 17.17 11.15
N TYR A 161 -24.88 17.71 12.32
CA TYR A 161 -23.72 17.23 13.06
C TYR A 161 -23.92 15.82 13.63
N GLU A 162 -25.10 15.51 14.13
CA GLU A 162 -25.43 14.17 14.63
C GLU A 162 -25.50 13.16 13.49
N LEU A 163 -26.08 13.53 12.34
CA LEU A 163 -26.06 12.72 11.12
C LEU A 163 -24.61 12.39 10.72
N PHE A 164 -23.78 13.43 10.63
CA PHE A 164 -22.38 13.23 10.29
C PHE A 164 -21.68 12.29 11.25
N ARG A 165 -21.75 12.57 12.56
CA ARG A 165 -20.99 11.82 13.60
C ARG A 165 -21.52 10.42 13.87
N ARG A 166 -22.87 10.25 13.86
CA ARG A 166 -23.52 8.99 14.28
C ARG A 166 -23.91 8.07 13.13
N VAL A 167 -23.98 8.61 11.91
CA VAL A 167 -24.39 7.84 10.71
C VAL A 167 -23.25 7.77 9.71
N VAL A 168 -22.82 8.92 9.17
CA VAL A 168 -21.86 8.96 8.07
C VAL A 168 -20.49 8.43 8.48
N VAL A 169 -19.90 8.93 9.56
CA VAL A 169 -18.59 8.52 10.03
C VAL A 169 -18.54 7.01 10.32
N PRO A 170 -19.44 6.42 11.13
CA PRO A 170 -19.41 4.99 11.41
C PRO A 170 -19.58 4.10 10.16
N LEU A 171 -20.42 4.50 9.21
CA LEU A 171 -20.61 3.77 7.94
C LEU A 171 -19.39 3.84 7.04
N THR A 172 -18.58 4.92 7.13
CA THR A 172 -17.39 5.11 6.31
C THR A 172 -16.14 4.46 6.91
N VAL A 173 -16.07 4.22 8.23
CA VAL A 173 -14.88 3.65 8.89
C VAL A 173 -14.32 2.41 8.19
N PRO A 174 -15.11 1.41 7.77
CA PRO A 174 -14.60 0.25 7.04
C PRO A 174 -13.87 0.64 5.76
N GLN A 175 -14.39 1.63 5.05
CA GLN A 175 -13.83 2.09 3.78
C GLN A 175 -12.57 2.93 3.97
N ILE A 176 -12.39 3.58 5.12
CA ILE A 176 -11.12 4.21 5.49
C ILE A 176 -10.01 3.16 5.51
N PHE A 177 -10.24 1.98 6.10
CA PHE A 177 -9.28 0.88 6.08
C PHE A 177 -9.00 0.37 4.67
N VAL A 178 -10.02 0.32 3.80
CA VAL A 178 -9.81 0.00 2.38
C VAL A 178 -8.92 1.06 1.72
N GLY A 179 -9.16 2.35 1.97
CA GLY A 179 -8.33 3.44 1.50
C GLY A 179 -6.87 3.33 1.96
N VAL A 180 -6.64 2.98 3.24
CA VAL A 180 -5.29 2.73 3.78
C VAL A 180 -4.60 1.58 3.07
N ARG A 181 -5.30 0.48 2.77
CA ARG A 181 -4.74 -0.67 2.04
C ARG A 181 -4.37 -0.32 0.60
N VAL A 182 -5.22 0.45 -0.08
CA VAL A 182 -4.91 0.95 -1.43
C VAL A 182 -3.68 1.86 -1.38
N ALA A 183 -3.62 2.79 -0.42
CA ALA A 183 -2.47 3.66 -0.22
C ALA A 183 -1.18 2.88 0.07
N LEU A 184 -1.24 1.82 0.89
CA LEU A 184 -0.10 0.93 1.14
C LEU A 184 0.44 0.31 -0.14
N GLY A 185 -0.42 -0.23 -1.00
CA GLY A 185 -0.01 -0.84 -2.27
C GLY A 185 0.69 0.17 -3.19
N VAL A 186 0.13 1.37 -3.32
CA VAL A 186 0.73 2.45 -4.13
C VAL A 186 2.05 2.93 -3.51
N CYS A 187 2.12 3.06 -2.17
CA CYS A 187 3.35 3.48 -1.48
C CYS A 187 4.48 2.47 -1.63
N TRP A 188 4.20 1.16 -1.61
CA TRP A 188 5.23 0.15 -1.84
C TRP A 188 5.82 0.23 -3.25
N ALA A 189 5.01 0.44 -4.28
CA ALA A 189 5.50 0.68 -5.63
C ALA A 189 6.31 1.99 -5.73
N THR A 190 5.86 3.04 -5.04
CA THR A 190 6.49 4.36 -5.05
C THR A 190 7.80 4.39 -4.27
N VAL A 191 7.91 3.71 -3.11
CA VAL A 191 9.13 3.71 -2.30
C VAL A 191 10.29 3.06 -3.04
N VAL A 192 10.03 1.95 -3.75
CA VAL A 192 11.07 1.30 -4.57
C VAL A 192 11.63 2.28 -5.59
N ALA A 193 10.74 2.97 -6.33
CA ALA A 193 11.15 3.95 -7.33
C ALA A 193 11.90 5.15 -6.71
N ALA A 194 11.47 5.65 -5.54
CA ALA A 194 12.14 6.74 -4.84
C ALA A 194 13.51 6.33 -4.30
N GLU A 195 13.66 5.08 -3.89
CA GLU A 195 14.92 4.53 -3.42
C GLU A 195 15.91 4.25 -4.55
N LEU A 196 15.44 3.77 -5.70
CA LEU A 196 16.28 3.58 -6.91
C LEU A 196 16.94 4.90 -7.38
N VAL A 197 16.25 6.03 -7.25
CA VAL A 197 16.76 7.31 -7.79
C VAL A 197 17.70 8.02 -6.82
N ALA A 198 17.47 7.95 -5.51
CA ALA A 198 18.11 8.89 -4.59
C ALA A 198 18.47 8.30 -3.21
N ALA A 199 18.36 6.99 -2.97
CA ALA A 199 18.66 6.42 -1.67
C ALA A 199 20.04 5.75 -1.63
N GLN A 200 20.73 5.91 -0.49
CA GLN A 200 21.95 5.15 -0.18
C GLN A 200 21.64 3.82 0.52
N ARG A 201 20.44 3.69 1.10
CA ARG A 201 19.98 2.54 1.87
C ARG A 201 18.49 2.33 1.69
N GLY A 202 18.05 1.09 1.71
CA GLY A 202 16.69 0.61 1.53
C GLY A 202 16.63 -0.51 0.50
N LEU A 203 15.51 -1.23 0.45
CA LEU A 203 15.34 -2.39 -0.44
C LEU A 203 15.51 -2.02 -1.93
N GLY A 204 14.99 -0.86 -2.34
CA GLY A 204 15.17 -0.37 -3.70
C GLY A 204 16.62 0.01 -4.02
N ALA A 205 17.31 0.69 -3.09
CA ALA A 205 18.73 1.01 -3.23
C ALA A 205 19.59 -0.24 -3.32
N MET A 206 19.35 -1.22 -2.43
CA MET A 206 20.02 -2.52 -2.45
C MET A 206 19.84 -3.22 -3.81
N MET A 207 18.61 -3.21 -4.35
CA MET A 207 18.33 -3.79 -5.68
C MET A 207 19.05 -3.05 -6.81
N GLN A 208 19.17 -1.73 -6.73
CA GLN A 208 19.91 -0.93 -7.71
C GLN A 208 21.40 -1.28 -7.70
N ASP A 209 22.00 -1.35 -6.52
CA ASP A 209 23.42 -1.74 -6.37
C ASP A 209 23.64 -3.17 -6.83
N ALA A 210 22.76 -4.10 -6.46
CA ALA A 210 22.83 -5.48 -6.92
C ALA A 210 22.73 -5.60 -8.44
N ALA A 211 21.84 -4.86 -9.08
CA ALA A 211 21.68 -4.83 -10.53
C ALA A 211 22.92 -4.24 -11.23
N ALA A 212 23.51 -3.17 -10.68
CA ALA A 212 24.72 -2.56 -11.23
C ALA A 212 25.94 -3.50 -11.22
N PHE A 213 25.99 -4.42 -10.27
CA PHE A 213 27.07 -5.43 -10.15
C PHE A 213 26.65 -6.83 -10.64
N PHE A 214 25.55 -6.94 -11.37
CA PHE A 214 25.03 -8.21 -11.93
C PHE A 214 24.75 -9.29 -10.87
N ARG A 215 24.49 -8.91 -9.61
CA ARG A 215 24.11 -9.83 -8.52
C ARG A 215 22.61 -10.09 -8.56
N GLN A 216 22.16 -10.92 -9.51
CA GLN A 216 20.75 -11.17 -9.76
C GLN A 216 20.02 -11.84 -8.57
N ASP A 217 20.72 -12.70 -7.82
CA ASP A 217 20.21 -13.33 -6.60
C ASP A 217 19.78 -12.29 -5.55
N ASP A 218 20.57 -11.24 -5.32
CA ASP A 218 20.24 -10.14 -4.41
C ASP A 218 19.04 -9.32 -4.93
N VAL A 219 18.94 -9.11 -6.25
CA VAL A 219 17.77 -8.42 -6.86
C VAL A 219 16.48 -9.21 -6.58
N PHE A 220 16.52 -10.53 -6.76
CA PHE A 220 15.38 -11.40 -6.47
C PHE A 220 15.03 -11.43 -4.97
N VAL A 221 16.03 -11.41 -4.09
CA VAL A 221 15.82 -11.23 -2.63
C VAL A 221 15.06 -9.93 -2.37
N GLY A 222 15.48 -8.82 -2.96
CA GLY A 222 14.78 -7.53 -2.81
C GLY A 222 13.33 -7.56 -3.25
N ILE A 223 13.03 -8.15 -4.42
CA ILE A 223 11.67 -8.29 -4.95
C ILE A 223 10.80 -9.11 -3.98
N ILE A 224 11.29 -10.25 -3.50
CA ILE A 224 10.57 -11.13 -2.58
C ILE A 224 10.30 -10.41 -1.25
N LEU A 225 11.29 -9.71 -0.71
CA LEU A 225 11.15 -9.00 0.55
C LEU A 225 10.17 -7.83 0.47
N ILE A 226 10.17 -7.07 -0.63
CA ILE A 226 9.17 -6.02 -0.87
C ILE A 226 7.77 -6.62 -0.88
N GLY A 227 7.56 -7.70 -1.63
CA GLY A 227 6.28 -8.40 -1.66
C GLY A 227 5.84 -8.93 -0.29
N LEU A 228 6.77 -9.50 0.47
CA LEU A 228 6.52 -10.03 1.81
C LEU A 228 6.18 -8.91 2.80
N CYS A 229 6.94 -7.81 2.81
CA CYS A 229 6.68 -6.65 3.66
C CYS A 229 5.32 -6.02 3.34
N ALA A 230 4.99 -5.84 2.05
CA ALA A 230 3.70 -5.34 1.60
C ALA A 230 2.55 -6.26 2.07
N LEU A 231 2.71 -7.58 1.92
CA LEU A 231 1.73 -8.57 2.37
C LEU A 231 1.53 -8.53 3.89
N VAL A 232 2.62 -8.48 4.66
CA VAL A 232 2.55 -8.42 6.14
C VAL A 232 1.83 -7.16 6.58
N MET A 233 2.17 -6.00 6.01
CA MET A 233 1.52 -4.73 6.35
C MET A 233 0.03 -4.73 5.97
N ASP A 234 -0.34 -5.26 4.80
CA ASP A 234 -1.74 -5.42 4.41
C ASP A 234 -2.51 -6.32 5.39
N ARG A 235 -1.90 -7.44 5.82
CA ARG A 235 -2.50 -8.34 6.83
C ARG A 235 -2.68 -7.66 8.18
N VAL A 236 -1.72 -6.85 8.63
CA VAL A 236 -1.84 -6.08 9.86
C VAL A 236 -3.03 -5.12 9.77
N VAL A 237 -3.18 -4.37 8.66
CA VAL A 237 -4.33 -3.47 8.47
C VAL A 237 -5.66 -4.23 8.43
N GLN A 238 -5.73 -5.40 7.77
CA GLN A 238 -6.91 -6.26 7.78
C GLN A 238 -7.29 -6.73 9.20
N LEU A 239 -6.30 -7.12 9.99
CA LEU A 239 -6.51 -7.53 11.39
C LEU A 239 -7.01 -6.36 12.26
N LEU A 240 -6.47 -5.16 12.07
CA LEU A 240 -6.95 -3.96 12.74
C LEU A 240 -8.40 -3.65 12.34
N MET A 241 -8.72 -3.70 11.04
CA MET A 241 -10.07 -3.53 10.52
C MET A 241 -11.03 -4.53 11.16
N SER A 242 -10.72 -5.82 11.16
CA SER A 242 -11.60 -6.86 11.70
C SER A 242 -11.87 -6.70 13.20
N ARG A 243 -10.94 -6.11 13.97
CA ARG A 243 -11.11 -5.81 15.38
C ARG A 243 -11.95 -4.55 15.63
N MET A 244 -11.77 -3.53 14.80
CA MET A 244 -12.40 -2.22 14.97
C MET A 244 -13.83 -2.16 14.38
N VAL A 245 -14.14 -2.99 13.35
CA VAL A 245 -15.38 -2.92 12.57
C VAL A 245 -16.29 -4.14 12.81
N ARG A 246 -16.34 -4.64 14.03
CA ARG A 246 -17.15 -5.83 14.41
C ARG A 246 -18.66 -5.64 14.20
N TRP A 247 -19.16 -4.41 14.11
CA TRP A 247 -20.60 -4.15 13.93
C TRP A 247 -21.10 -4.48 12.51
N GLN A 248 -20.24 -4.49 11.50
CA GLN A 248 -20.64 -4.79 10.12
C GLN A 248 -21.03 -6.26 9.92
N GLU A 249 -20.40 -7.20 10.61
CA GLU A 249 -20.72 -8.62 10.52
C GLU A 249 -22.12 -8.97 11.05
N ARG A 250 -22.71 -8.09 11.86
CA ARG A 250 -24.06 -8.26 12.41
C ARG A 250 -25.17 -7.78 11.48
N VAL A 251 -24.86 -6.94 10.50
CA VAL A 251 -25.84 -6.39 9.54
C VAL A 251 -25.93 -7.27 8.29
N ALA A 252 -24.90 -8.08 8.00
CA ALA A 252 -24.85 -8.98 6.85
C ALA A 252 -25.39 -10.40 7.13
N ARG A 253 -25.94 -10.67 8.34
CA ARG A 253 -26.67 -11.88 8.73
C ARG A 253 -28.16 -11.55 8.89
#